data_e7af54d75bfb28de314e387c3f6cf2a7
#
_entry.id   e7af54d75bfb28de314e387c3f6cf2a7
#
_cell.length_a   1.000
_cell.length_b   1.000
_cell.length_c   1.000
_cell.angle_alpha   90.00
_cell.angle_beta   90.00
_cell.angle_gamma   90.00
#
_symmetry.space_group_name_H-M   'P 1'
#
loop_
_entity.id
_entity.type
_entity.pdbx_description
1 polymer ?
#
loop_
_entity_poly.entity_id
_entity_poly.type
_entity_poly.pdbx_seq_one_letter_code
_entity_poly.pdbx_strand_id
1 'polypeptide(L)'
;MMRKIRGRHVRMSGVLLMTVMSACFLTGCVDQHPEGTQTTIQPTETLDSMLQITDPIEKEAVEIAKAKVHSMGAEPRIIATSPAVAEICDRLELDLVGICSSSSSVPERYEEITQVGAAMSPDMEIVSGLSPDWILSPSSLQSDLQPKYETIDTDWAFLNLRSVQGMYRSIQELGEIFDREEQAETQIKEFKDFYEAYQKEQEGKTHPRVMILMGLPGSYIIATENSYVGSLVALAGGENVYEGSTEEFLTVNTEDMKNKEPDII
;
A
#
# COMPACT_ATOMS: atom_id res chain seq x y z
N MET A 1 27.14 18.82 26.41
CA MET A 1 25.93 19.02 27.22
C MET A 1 24.78 19.26 26.23
N MET A 2 24.25 18.20 25.65
CA MET A 2 23.21 18.25 24.59
C MET A 2 21.89 17.74 25.15
N ARG A 3 20.88 18.61 25.14
CA ARG A 3 19.54 18.33 25.66
C ARG A 3 18.76 17.46 24.65
N LYS A 4 18.36 16.30 25.10
CA LYS A 4 17.44 15.36 24.44
C LYS A 4 16.06 16.02 24.35
N ILE A 5 15.60 16.33 23.13
CA ILE A 5 14.22 16.80 22.91
C ILE A 5 13.35 15.56 22.77
N ARG A 6 12.60 15.25 23.85
CA ARG A 6 11.57 14.24 23.85
C ARG A 6 10.35 14.72 23.06
N GLY A 7 9.98 14.03 21.97
CA GLY A 7 8.72 14.22 21.26
C GLY A 7 7.54 13.95 22.21
N ARG A 8 6.61 14.92 22.26
CA ARG A 8 5.38 14.83 23.08
C ARG A 8 4.36 14.01 22.31
N HIS A 9 3.97 12.87 22.89
CA HIS A 9 2.77 12.15 22.48
C HIS A 9 1.53 13.03 22.69
N VAL A 10 0.84 13.37 21.62
CA VAL A 10 -0.50 13.97 21.69
C VAL A 10 -1.51 12.85 21.80
N ARG A 11 -2.02 12.63 23.02
CA ARG A 11 -3.23 11.83 23.25
C ARG A 11 -4.45 12.68 22.90
N MET A 12 -5.16 12.34 21.84
CA MET A 12 -6.50 12.86 21.59
C MET A 12 -7.50 12.09 22.44
N SER A 13 -7.99 12.75 23.49
CA SER A 13 -9.14 12.30 24.27
C SER A 13 -10.41 12.68 23.53
N GLY A 14 -11.24 11.69 23.22
CA GLY A 14 -12.56 11.90 22.65
C GLY A 14 -13.48 12.66 23.64
N VAL A 15 -14.15 13.66 23.15
CA VAL A 15 -15.30 14.27 23.83
C VAL A 15 -16.58 13.87 23.09
N LEU A 16 -17.34 13.04 23.76
CA LEU A 16 -18.71 12.64 23.43
C LEU A 16 -19.64 13.82 23.72
N LEU A 17 -20.31 14.37 22.73
CA LEU A 17 -21.44 15.26 22.97
C LEU A 17 -22.72 14.70 22.33
N MET A 18 -23.56 14.08 23.17
CA MET A 18 -24.93 13.76 22.85
C MET A 18 -25.78 15.05 22.83
N THR A 19 -26.52 15.26 21.78
CA THR A 19 -27.76 16.07 21.86
C THR A 19 -28.90 15.36 21.15
N VAL A 20 -29.82 14.90 21.96
CA VAL A 20 -31.14 14.41 21.60
C VAL A 20 -32.03 15.61 21.27
N MET A 21 -32.70 15.60 20.13
CA MET A 21 -33.99 16.28 20.04
C MET A 21 -34.96 15.54 19.11
N SER A 22 -36.01 15.08 19.75
CA SER A 22 -37.23 14.47 19.25
C SER A 22 -38.14 15.52 18.59
N ALA A 23 -38.72 15.20 17.45
CA ALA A 23 -40.05 15.72 17.08
C ALA A 23 -40.74 14.75 16.11
N CYS A 24 -41.83 14.19 16.57
CA CYS A 24 -42.85 13.50 15.78
C CYS A 24 -43.62 14.48 14.88
N PHE A 25 -44.04 14.04 13.68
CA PHE A 25 -45.39 14.27 13.14
C PHE A 25 -45.65 13.41 11.90
N LEU A 26 -46.48 12.53 11.98
CA LEU A 26 -47.73 12.02 11.38
C LEU A 26 -47.95 12.17 9.86
N THR A 27 -48.23 10.98 9.29
CA THR A 27 -49.23 10.58 8.27
C THR A 27 -49.15 11.13 6.84
N GLY A 28 -49.16 10.14 5.93
CA GLY A 28 -49.52 10.33 4.54
C GLY A 28 -49.15 9.10 3.70
N CYS A 29 -50.09 8.10 3.63
CA CYS A 29 -50.03 7.05 2.62
C CYS A 29 -50.30 7.65 1.25
N VAL A 30 -49.41 7.47 0.31
CA VAL A 30 -49.68 7.52 -1.14
C VAL A 30 -48.90 6.40 -1.80
N ASP A 31 -49.63 5.46 -2.38
CA ASP A 31 -49.11 4.46 -3.33
C ASP A 31 -48.47 5.17 -4.50
N GLN A 32 -47.19 4.87 -4.75
CA GLN A 32 -46.59 5.09 -6.06
C GLN A 32 -45.64 3.96 -6.39
N HIS A 33 -45.76 3.46 -7.60
CA HIS A 33 -44.96 2.45 -8.27
C HIS A 33 -43.43 2.65 -8.09
N PRO A 34 -42.62 1.57 -8.09
CA PRO A 34 -41.19 1.69 -8.10
C PRO A 34 -40.71 2.11 -9.51
N GLU A 35 -40.53 3.40 -9.70
CA GLU A 35 -39.68 3.90 -10.76
C GLU A 35 -38.22 3.55 -10.45
N GLY A 36 -37.51 3.13 -11.51
CA GLY A 36 -36.18 2.55 -11.46
C GLY A 36 -35.19 3.29 -10.56
N THR A 37 -34.52 2.52 -9.77
CA THR A 37 -33.34 2.93 -9.02
C THR A 37 -32.32 3.49 -10.03
N GLN A 38 -32.22 4.82 -10.06
CA GLN A 38 -31.07 5.45 -10.69
C GLN A 38 -29.87 5.08 -9.83
N THR A 39 -29.11 4.10 -10.30
CA THR A 39 -27.76 3.84 -9.80
C THR A 39 -27.00 5.14 -10.03
N THR A 40 -26.75 5.87 -8.95
CA THR A 40 -25.83 7.00 -8.95
C THR A 40 -24.47 6.41 -9.28
N ILE A 41 -24.06 6.52 -10.55
CA ILE A 41 -22.70 6.21 -10.97
C ILE A 41 -21.84 7.17 -10.16
N GLN A 42 -21.10 6.63 -9.18
CA GLN A 42 -20.04 7.40 -8.53
C GLN A 42 -19.08 7.84 -9.64
N PRO A 43 -18.56 9.08 -9.61
CA PRO A 43 -17.60 9.51 -10.60
C PRO A 43 -16.46 8.49 -10.59
N THR A 44 -16.24 7.84 -11.74
CA THR A 44 -15.11 6.91 -11.93
C THR A 44 -13.85 7.67 -11.57
N GLU A 45 -13.20 7.30 -10.48
CA GLU A 45 -11.92 7.89 -10.11
C GLU A 45 -10.99 7.73 -11.29
N THR A 46 -10.42 8.82 -11.75
CA THR A 46 -9.44 8.75 -12.83
C THR A 46 -8.16 8.11 -12.29
N LEU A 47 -7.43 7.40 -13.13
CA LEU A 47 -6.14 6.81 -12.74
C LEU A 47 -5.23 7.85 -12.07
N ASP A 48 -5.25 9.10 -12.56
CA ASP A 48 -4.50 10.20 -11.98
C ASP A 48 -4.87 10.47 -10.53
N SER A 49 -6.17 10.49 -10.18
CA SER A 49 -6.61 10.71 -8.80
C SER A 49 -6.25 9.54 -7.88
N MET A 50 -6.25 8.32 -8.42
CA MET A 50 -5.88 7.11 -7.66
C MET A 50 -4.40 7.05 -7.31
N LEU A 51 -3.53 7.64 -8.14
CA LEU A 51 -2.07 7.60 -7.98
C LEU A 51 -1.52 8.81 -7.21
N GLN A 52 -2.31 9.85 -6.96
CA GLN A 52 -1.86 11.05 -6.25
C GLN A 52 -1.94 10.86 -4.73
N ILE A 53 -0.96 11.43 -4.04
CA ILE A 53 -1.00 11.61 -2.59
C ILE A 53 -2.04 12.72 -2.31
N THR A 54 -3.20 12.34 -1.79
CA THR A 54 -4.31 13.27 -1.53
C THR A 54 -4.51 13.58 -0.06
N ASP A 55 -4.11 12.66 0.84
CA ASP A 55 -4.24 12.84 2.29
C ASP A 55 -3.31 13.96 2.78
N PRO A 56 -3.84 15.01 3.44
CA PRO A 56 -3.02 16.09 3.99
C PRO A 56 -2.01 15.63 5.05
N ILE A 57 -2.33 14.59 5.83
CA ILE A 57 -1.44 14.04 6.86
C ILE A 57 -0.26 13.34 6.19
N GLU A 58 -0.52 12.59 5.13
CA GLU A 58 0.49 11.90 4.33
C GLU A 58 1.44 12.92 3.66
N LYS A 59 0.90 13.96 3.06
CA LYS A 59 1.70 15.07 2.50
C LYS A 59 2.60 15.75 3.53
N GLU A 60 2.05 16.07 4.71
CA GLU A 60 2.84 16.68 5.80
C GLU A 60 3.96 15.73 6.26
N ALA A 61 3.70 14.42 6.34
CA ALA A 61 4.70 13.43 6.69
C ALA A 61 5.84 13.36 5.66
N VAL A 62 5.52 13.42 4.37
CA VAL A 62 6.50 13.44 3.26
C VAL A 62 7.37 14.70 3.36
N GLU A 63 6.78 15.89 3.55
CA GLU A 63 7.52 17.15 3.69
C GLU A 63 8.48 17.14 4.89
N ILE A 64 8.04 16.58 6.03
CA ILE A 64 8.89 16.45 7.22
C ILE A 64 10.06 15.50 6.93
N ALA A 65 9.81 14.35 6.28
CA ALA A 65 10.82 13.38 5.92
C ALA A 65 11.83 13.96 4.92
N LYS A 66 11.36 14.67 3.89
CA LYS A 66 12.19 15.37 2.90
C LYS A 66 13.09 16.40 3.57
N ALA A 67 12.54 17.25 4.41
CA ALA A 67 13.33 18.24 5.14
C ALA A 67 14.41 17.61 6.02
N LYS A 68 14.11 16.42 6.61
CA LYS A 68 15.08 15.68 7.40
C LYS A 68 16.23 15.14 6.55
N VAL A 69 15.94 14.51 5.41
CA VAL A 69 16.96 14.02 4.45
C VAL A 69 17.84 15.18 3.99
N HIS A 70 17.25 16.30 3.58
CA HIS A 70 18.02 17.49 3.15
C HIS A 70 18.93 18.04 4.27
N SER A 71 18.52 17.94 5.53
CA SER A 71 19.33 18.42 6.66
C SER A 71 20.57 17.56 6.95
N MET A 72 20.64 16.34 6.42
CA MET A 72 21.76 15.41 6.66
C MET A 72 23.03 15.84 5.94
N GLY A 73 22.90 16.52 4.79
CA GLY A 73 24.03 17.00 3.99
C GLY A 73 24.87 15.90 3.35
N ALA A 74 24.38 14.65 3.34
CA ALA A 74 24.98 13.47 2.73
C ALA A 74 23.86 12.54 2.27
N GLU A 75 24.17 11.62 1.35
CA GLU A 75 23.23 10.58 0.93
C GLU A 75 22.85 9.71 2.13
N PRO A 76 21.55 9.45 2.34
CA PRO A 76 21.07 8.68 3.48
C PRO A 76 21.47 7.20 3.36
N ARG A 77 21.76 6.58 4.49
CA ARG A 77 22.05 5.16 4.60
C ARG A 77 20.75 4.38 4.71
N ILE A 78 20.35 3.71 3.65
CA ILE A 78 19.03 3.09 3.53
C ILE A 78 19.16 1.55 3.64
N ILE A 79 18.23 0.92 4.38
CA ILE A 79 18.03 -0.52 4.40
C ILE A 79 16.67 -0.85 3.78
N ALA A 80 16.63 -1.80 2.83
CA ALA A 80 15.40 -2.36 2.27
C ALA A 80 15.15 -3.77 2.85
N THR A 81 14.01 -3.98 3.51
CA THR A 81 13.72 -5.22 4.22
C THR A 81 12.92 -6.24 3.43
N SER A 82 12.62 -5.99 2.16
CA SER A 82 12.00 -6.98 1.27
C SER A 82 12.50 -6.85 -0.17
N PRO A 83 12.43 -7.92 -0.99
CA PRO A 83 12.82 -7.85 -2.40
C PRO A 83 12.03 -6.79 -3.19
N ALA A 84 10.72 -6.67 -2.94
CA ALA A 84 9.88 -5.69 -3.61
C ALA A 84 10.28 -4.25 -3.27
N VAL A 85 10.67 -3.98 -2.02
CA VAL A 85 11.19 -2.67 -1.62
C VAL A 85 12.55 -2.39 -2.25
N ALA A 86 13.42 -3.41 -2.32
CA ALA A 86 14.71 -3.28 -2.99
C ALA A 86 14.57 -2.97 -4.49
N GLU A 87 13.60 -3.60 -5.17
CA GLU A 87 13.28 -3.31 -6.58
C GLU A 87 12.82 -1.86 -6.77
N ILE A 88 12.00 -1.34 -5.85
CA ILE A 88 11.58 0.07 -5.88
C ILE A 88 12.78 0.99 -5.67
N CYS A 89 13.65 0.67 -4.70
CA CYS A 89 14.87 1.44 -4.46
C CYS A 89 15.80 1.44 -5.69
N ASP A 90 15.94 0.31 -6.37
CA ASP A 90 16.74 0.22 -7.61
C ASP A 90 16.19 1.12 -8.71
N ARG A 91 14.88 1.07 -8.94
CA ARG A 91 14.20 1.90 -9.94
C ARG A 91 14.25 3.39 -9.61
N LEU A 92 14.37 3.75 -8.35
CA LEU A 92 14.58 5.12 -7.88
C LEU A 92 16.06 5.49 -7.79
N GLU A 93 16.99 4.60 -8.20
CA GLU A 93 18.44 4.81 -8.15
C GLU A 93 18.95 5.14 -6.73
N LEU A 94 18.29 4.60 -5.69
CA LEU A 94 18.72 4.76 -4.30
C LEU A 94 19.80 3.75 -3.94
N ASP A 95 20.83 4.18 -3.24
CA ASP A 95 21.88 3.29 -2.72
C ASP A 95 21.44 2.66 -1.39
N LEU A 96 21.71 1.34 -1.24
CA LEU A 96 21.40 0.60 -0.03
C LEU A 96 22.67 0.24 0.74
N VAL A 97 22.59 0.23 2.07
CA VAL A 97 23.63 -0.30 2.97
C VAL A 97 23.27 -1.66 3.54
N GLY A 98 22.02 -2.08 3.40
CA GLY A 98 21.51 -3.37 3.85
C GLY A 98 20.28 -3.81 3.06
N ILE A 99 20.14 -5.12 2.87
CA ILE A 99 19.03 -5.74 2.13
C ILE A 99 18.56 -7.01 2.83
N CYS A 100 17.29 -7.38 2.66
CA CYS A 100 16.78 -8.64 3.20
C CYS A 100 17.43 -9.86 2.55
N SER A 101 17.56 -10.94 3.31
CA SER A 101 17.83 -12.26 2.76
C SER A 101 16.59 -12.80 2.05
N SER A 102 16.74 -13.25 0.81
CA SER A 102 15.64 -13.78 0.01
C SER A 102 16.10 -14.92 -0.89
N SER A 103 15.19 -15.85 -1.18
CA SER A 103 15.38 -16.84 -2.25
C SER A 103 15.02 -16.29 -3.63
N SER A 104 14.36 -15.15 -3.70
CA SER A 104 14.10 -14.42 -4.94
C SER A 104 15.35 -13.62 -5.34
N SER A 105 15.55 -13.42 -6.64
CA SER A 105 16.58 -12.51 -7.14
C SER A 105 16.38 -11.11 -6.60
N VAL A 106 17.48 -10.44 -6.31
CA VAL A 106 17.50 -9.00 -6.00
C VAL A 106 18.15 -8.28 -7.18
N PRO A 107 17.96 -6.95 -7.32
CA PRO A 107 18.65 -6.17 -8.34
C PRO A 107 20.18 -6.37 -8.28
N GLU A 108 20.83 -6.48 -9.44
CA GLU A 108 22.27 -6.76 -9.56
C GLU A 108 23.14 -5.79 -8.74
N ARG A 109 22.75 -4.50 -8.69
CA ARG A 109 23.48 -3.48 -7.92
C ARG A 109 23.50 -3.74 -6.40
N TYR A 110 22.65 -4.64 -5.89
CA TYR A 110 22.53 -4.96 -4.46
C TYR A 110 23.03 -6.37 -4.10
N GLU A 111 23.57 -7.14 -5.04
CA GLU A 111 24.01 -8.53 -4.79
C GLU A 111 25.12 -8.61 -3.74
N GLU A 112 26.01 -7.61 -3.69
CA GLU A 112 27.13 -7.54 -2.73
C GLU A 112 26.80 -6.79 -1.43
N ILE A 113 25.55 -6.32 -1.27
CA ILE A 113 25.12 -5.55 -0.09
C ILE A 113 24.91 -6.48 1.11
N THR A 114 25.21 -5.98 2.30
CA THR A 114 25.04 -6.72 3.55
C THR A 114 23.59 -7.20 3.75
N GLN A 115 23.43 -8.51 3.93
CA GLN A 115 22.12 -9.10 4.22
C GLN A 115 21.75 -8.93 5.70
N VAL A 116 20.57 -8.37 5.94
CA VAL A 116 20.07 -8.07 7.30
C VAL A 116 19.06 -9.12 7.82
N GLY A 117 18.97 -10.30 7.20
CA GLY A 117 18.05 -11.36 7.61
C GLY A 117 16.74 -11.35 6.80
N ALA A 118 15.82 -12.24 7.17
CA ALA A 118 14.55 -12.40 6.46
C ALA A 118 13.62 -11.20 6.65
N ALA A 119 12.77 -10.91 5.64
CA ALA A 119 11.86 -9.76 5.65
C ALA A 119 10.98 -9.69 6.91
N MET A 120 10.43 -10.81 7.38
CA MET A 120 9.59 -10.88 8.59
C MET A 120 10.39 -10.84 9.90
N SER A 121 11.70 -11.12 9.84
CA SER A 121 12.54 -11.20 11.03
C SER A 121 13.96 -10.72 10.69
N PRO A 122 14.16 -9.42 10.48
CA PRO A 122 15.49 -8.86 10.30
C PRO A 122 16.33 -9.03 11.57
N ASP A 123 17.62 -9.23 11.37
CA ASP A 123 18.60 -9.27 12.46
C ASP A 123 18.92 -7.85 12.92
N MET A 124 18.36 -7.46 14.05
CA MET A 124 18.50 -6.11 14.58
C MET A 124 19.90 -5.73 15.03
N GLU A 125 20.80 -6.71 15.28
CA GLU A 125 22.21 -6.45 15.56
C GLU A 125 22.92 -6.01 14.28
N ILE A 126 22.69 -6.71 13.18
CA ILE A 126 23.22 -6.35 11.87
C ILE A 126 22.65 -5.00 11.41
N VAL A 127 21.31 -4.82 11.53
CA VAL A 127 20.64 -3.56 11.19
C VAL A 127 21.25 -2.39 11.94
N SER A 128 21.37 -2.51 13.27
CA SER A 128 21.97 -1.46 14.12
C SER A 128 23.44 -1.23 13.81
N GLY A 129 24.20 -2.30 13.52
CA GLY A 129 25.62 -2.24 13.16
C GLY A 129 25.87 -1.47 11.85
N LEU A 130 24.90 -1.47 10.94
CA LEU A 130 24.95 -0.69 9.70
C LEU A 130 24.65 0.79 9.93
N SER A 131 24.14 1.18 11.10
CA SER A 131 23.80 2.58 11.42
C SER A 131 22.97 3.23 10.31
N PRO A 132 21.78 2.69 9.98
CA PRO A 132 20.95 3.24 8.93
C PRO A 132 20.32 4.57 9.36
N ASP A 133 20.15 5.47 8.42
CA ASP A 133 19.32 6.65 8.57
C ASP A 133 17.84 6.32 8.34
N TRP A 134 17.59 5.37 7.40
CA TRP A 134 16.25 4.95 7.02
C TRP A 134 16.13 3.43 6.86
N ILE A 135 14.99 2.88 7.32
CA ILE A 135 14.58 1.51 7.05
C ILE A 135 13.27 1.53 6.27
N LEU A 136 13.27 0.93 5.07
CA LEU A 136 12.11 0.83 4.21
C LEU A 136 11.55 -0.60 4.26
N SER A 137 10.25 -0.72 4.52
CA SER A 137 9.57 -2.01 4.73
C SER A 137 8.19 -2.01 4.09
N PRO A 138 7.62 -3.17 3.72
CA PRO A 138 6.23 -3.23 3.31
C PRO A 138 5.27 -3.00 4.48
N SER A 139 4.17 -2.29 4.26
CA SER A 139 3.17 -1.95 5.29
C SER A 139 2.47 -3.18 5.90
N SER A 140 2.45 -4.30 5.19
CA SER A 140 1.93 -5.58 5.70
C SER A 140 2.72 -6.12 6.90
N LEU A 141 3.95 -5.68 7.11
CA LEU A 141 4.81 -6.08 8.23
C LEU A 141 4.93 -5.01 9.33
N GLN A 142 4.18 -3.91 9.22
CA GLN A 142 4.31 -2.76 10.12
C GLN A 142 4.08 -3.14 11.59
N SER A 143 3.03 -3.90 11.90
CA SER A 143 2.71 -4.31 13.26
C SER A 143 3.83 -5.10 13.95
N ASP A 144 4.60 -5.87 13.18
CA ASP A 144 5.66 -6.75 13.69
C ASP A 144 7.03 -6.06 13.75
N LEU A 145 7.29 -5.13 12.83
CA LEU A 145 8.60 -4.51 12.65
C LEU A 145 8.74 -3.16 13.32
N GLN A 146 7.70 -2.33 13.33
CA GLN A 146 7.78 -1.00 13.93
C GLN A 146 8.27 -1.02 15.40
N PRO A 147 7.78 -1.91 16.30
CA PRO A 147 8.29 -1.96 17.65
C PRO A 147 9.79 -2.28 17.75
N LYS A 148 10.35 -2.99 16.77
CA LYS A 148 11.79 -3.29 16.71
C LYS A 148 12.58 -2.05 16.27
N TYR A 149 12.09 -1.31 15.27
CA TYR A 149 12.74 -0.11 14.77
C TYR A 149 12.75 1.02 15.79
N GLU A 150 11.70 1.12 16.62
CA GLU A 150 11.65 2.07 17.74
C GLU A 150 12.75 1.87 18.79
N THR A 151 13.45 0.73 18.78
CA THR A 151 14.57 0.45 19.71
C THR A 151 15.91 1.00 19.26
N ILE A 152 16.02 1.46 18.01
CA ILE A 152 17.25 2.01 17.43
C ILE A 152 17.02 3.47 16.98
N ASP A 153 18.11 4.20 16.76
CA ASP A 153 18.07 5.60 16.33
C ASP A 153 18.08 5.65 14.79
N THR A 154 16.91 5.46 14.18
CA THR A 154 16.69 5.46 12.75
C THR A 154 15.28 5.97 12.43
N ASP A 155 15.07 6.42 11.20
CA ASP A 155 13.73 6.63 10.66
C ASP A 155 13.27 5.40 9.89
N TRP A 156 11.96 5.29 9.67
CA TRP A 156 11.39 4.21 8.86
C TRP A 156 10.19 4.68 8.05
N ALA A 157 9.99 4.02 6.92
CA ALA A 157 8.78 4.16 6.14
C ALA A 157 8.22 2.77 5.80
N PHE A 158 6.90 2.65 5.89
CA PHE A 158 6.17 1.44 5.52
C PHE A 158 5.40 1.67 4.23
N LEU A 159 5.90 1.09 3.14
CA LEU A 159 5.37 1.25 1.80
C LEU A 159 4.06 0.48 1.62
N ASN A 160 3.05 1.11 1.04
CA ASN A 160 1.78 0.47 0.74
C ASN A 160 1.88 -0.40 -0.52
N LEU A 161 2.29 -1.64 -0.35
CA LEU A 161 2.38 -2.64 -1.43
C LEU A 161 1.15 -3.56 -1.51
N ARG A 162 0.02 -3.16 -0.94
CA ARG A 162 -1.23 -3.94 -0.93
C ARG A 162 -2.09 -3.73 -2.19
N SER A 163 -1.76 -2.73 -3.00
CA SER A 163 -2.39 -2.46 -4.29
C SER A 163 -1.40 -1.83 -5.26
N VAL A 164 -1.71 -1.89 -6.55
CA VAL A 164 -0.91 -1.22 -7.58
C VAL A 164 -0.88 0.29 -7.35
N GLN A 165 -2.03 0.88 -7.03
CA GLN A 165 -2.14 2.31 -6.75
C GLN A 165 -1.33 2.70 -5.49
N GLY A 166 -1.40 1.89 -4.44
CA GLY A 166 -0.60 2.08 -3.22
C GLY A 166 0.90 2.03 -3.49
N MET A 167 1.33 1.08 -4.32
CA MET A 167 2.73 0.95 -4.72
C MET A 167 3.23 2.21 -5.46
N TYR A 168 2.49 2.71 -6.45
CA TYR A 168 2.91 3.90 -7.19
C TYR A 168 2.87 5.18 -6.33
N ARG A 169 1.92 5.30 -5.39
CA ARG A 169 1.96 6.37 -4.39
C ARG A 169 3.21 6.30 -3.52
N SER A 170 3.57 5.10 -3.04
CA SER A 170 4.81 4.92 -2.26
C SER A 170 6.07 5.22 -3.08
N ILE A 171 6.08 4.93 -4.39
CA ILE A 171 7.16 5.34 -5.30
C ILE A 171 7.24 6.88 -5.40
N GLN A 172 6.09 7.56 -5.52
CA GLN A 172 6.05 9.02 -5.54
C GLN A 172 6.57 9.62 -4.21
N GLU A 173 6.09 9.11 -3.06
CA GLU A 173 6.55 9.55 -1.73
C GLU A 173 8.05 9.41 -1.56
N LEU A 174 8.61 8.25 -1.91
CA LEU A 174 10.06 8.03 -1.85
C LEU A 174 10.82 8.94 -2.81
N GLY A 175 10.28 9.18 -4.01
CA GLY A 175 10.83 10.14 -4.97
C GLY A 175 10.96 11.53 -4.36
N GLU A 176 9.90 12.03 -3.72
CA GLU A 176 9.87 13.32 -3.05
C GLU A 176 10.81 13.38 -1.83
N ILE A 177 10.85 12.32 -1.00
CA ILE A 177 11.67 12.26 0.21
C ILE A 177 13.18 12.25 -0.11
N PHE A 178 13.57 11.52 -1.15
CA PHE A 178 14.99 11.24 -1.45
C PHE A 178 15.52 11.96 -2.70
N ASP A 179 14.83 13.02 -3.17
CA ASP A 179 15.22 13.80 -4.37
C ASP A 179 15.37 12.90 -5.63
N ARG A 180 14.38 12.04 -5.86
CA ARG A 180 14.28 11.12 -7.02
C ARG A 180 12.93 11.28 -7.74
N GLU A 181 12.41 12.50 -7.77
CA GLU A 181 11.13 12.83 -8.39
C GLU A 181 11.11 12.44 -9.88
N GLU A 182 12.20 12.69 -10.61
CA GLU A 182 12.30 12.35 -12.04
C GLU A 182 12.17 10.85 -12.29
N GLN A 183 12.83 10.02 -11.47
CA GLN A 183 12.75 8.56 -11.55
C GLN A 183 11.35 8.07 -11.20
N ALA A 184 10.74 8.64 -10.16
CA ALA A 184 9.38 8.31 -9.75
C ALA A 184 8.36 8.68 -10.85
N GLU A 185 8.42 9.91 -11.38
CA GLU A 185 7.56 10.38 -12.46
C GLU A 185 7.67 9.52 -13.72
N THR A 186 8.88 9.09 -14.07
CA THR A 186 9.13 8.20 -15.20
C THR A 186 8.37 6.89 -15.06
N GLN A 187 8.46 6.23 -13.89
CA GLN A 187 7.76 4.98 -13.63
C GLN A 187 6.23 5.13 -13.62
N ILE A 188 5.76 6.21 -13.00
CA ILE A 188 4.31 6.52 -12.96
C ILE A 188 3.80 6.76 -14.39
N LYS A 189 4.55 7.50 -15.20
CA LYS A 189 4.20 7.78 -16.59
C LYS A 189 4.18 6.50 -17.44
N GLU A 190 5.19 5.65 -17.33
CA GLU A 190 5.25 4.37 -18.04
C GLU A 190 4.03 3.50 -17.72
N PHE A 191 3.64 3.42 -16.46
CA PHE A 191 2.45 2.70 -16.04
C PHE A 191 1.17 3.31 -16.63
N LYS A 192 1.01 4.64 -16.57
CA LYS A 192 -0.15 5.34 -17.12
C LYS A 192 -0.29 5.09 -18.63
N ASP A 193 0.80 5.28 -19.37
CA ASP A 193 0.81 5.08 -20.82
C ASP A 193 0.42 3.63 -21.18
N PHE A 194 0.97 2.66 -20.46
CA PHE A 194 0.62 1.25 -20.62
C PHE A 194 -0.86 1.00 -20.30
N TYR A 195 -1.34 1.50 -19.16
CA TYR A 195 -2.69 1.23 -18.69
C TYR A 195 -3.76 1.89 -19.58
N GLU A 196 -3.51 3.11 -20.06
CA GLU A 196 -4.40 3.78 -21.02
C GLU A 196 -4.49 3.01 -22.36
N ALA A 197 -3.37 2.51 -22.87
CA ALA A 197 -3.37 1.67 -24.06
C ALA A 197 -4.13 0.35 -23.82
N TYR A 198 -3.92 -0.29 -22.68
CA TYR A 198 -4.61 -1.50 -22.27
C TYR A 198 -6.13 -1.28 -22.16
N GLN A 199 -6.56 -0.20 -21.50
CA GLN A 199 -7.99 0.11 -21.38
C GLN A 199 -8.69 0.25 -22.74
N LYS A 200 -8.04 0.91 -23.70
CA LYS A 200 -8.58 1.03 -25.08
C LYS A 200 -8.76 -0.33 -25.76
N GLU A 201 -7.84 -1.27 -25.50
CA GLU A 201 -7.97 -2.63 -26.02
C GLU A 201 -9.08 -3.43 -25.33
N GLN A 202 -9.45 -3.08 -24.09
CA GLN A 202 -10.52 -3.74 -23.33
C GLN A 202 -11.91 -3.16 -23.61
N GLU A 203 -12.03 -2.01 -24.30
CA GLU A 203 -13.32 -1.40 -24.60
C GLU A 203 -14.28 -2.38 -25.28
N GLY A 204 -15.47 -2.55 -24.71
CA GLY A 204 -16.52 -3.43 -25.22
C GLY A 204 -16.29 -4.93 -24.96
N LYS A 205 -15.26 -5.31 -24.23
CA LYS A 205 -15.08 -6.70 -23.76
C LYS A 205 -15.90 -6.96 -22.49
N THR A 206 -16.20 -8.24 -22.24
CA THR A 206 -16.89 -8.66 -21.01
C THR A 206 -15.95 -8.65 -19.83
N HIS A 207 -16.48 -8.33 -18.64
CA HIS A 207 -15.77 -8.40 -17.38
C HIS A 207 -16.02 -9.77 -16.74
N PRO A 208 -15.02 -10.68 -16.73
CA PRO A 208 -15.21 -12.00 -16.14
C PRO A 208 -15.25 -11.91 -14.61
N ARG A 209 -16.06 -12.77 -14.01
CA ARG A 209 -16.09 -12.97 -12.55
C ARG A 209 -14.94 -13.86 -12.13
N VAL A 210 -14.04 -13.37 -11.30
CA VAL A 210 -12.78 -14.03 -10.96
C VAL A 210 -12.74 -14.41 -9.48
N MET A 211 -12.41 -15.68 -9.21
CA MET A 211 -12.03 -16.16 -7.87
C MET A 211 -10.51 -16.29 -7.81
N ILE A 212 -9.89 -15.68 -6.82
CA ILE A 212 -8.44 -15.73 -6.67
C ILE A 212 -8.08 -16.63 -5.50
N LEU A 213 -7.34 -17.71 -5.77
CA LEU A 213 -6.85 -18.63 -4.75
C LEU A 213 -5.33 -18.50 -4.61
N MET A 214 -4.87 -18.25 -3.39
CA MET A 214 -3.45 -18.29 -3.06
C MET A 214 -3.11 -19.58 -2.34
N GLY A 215 -2.20 -20.39 -2.93
CA GLY A 215 -1.73 -21.65 -2.36
C GLY A 215 -0.79 -21.39 -1.17
N LEU A 216 -1.04 -22.09 -0.07
CA LEU A 216 -0.15 -22.16 1.09
C LEU A 216 0.25 -23.64 1.28
N PRO A 217 1.33 -23.96 2.01
CA PRO A 217 1.67 -25.35 2.32
C PRO A 217 0.50 -26.07 2.98
N GLY A 218 -0.16 -26.99 2.25
CA GLY A 218 -1.28 -27.80 2.73
C GLY A 218 -2.65 -27.12 2.77
N SER A 219 -2.79 -25.87 2.27
CA SER A 219 -4.07 -25.15 2.27
C SER A 219 -4.14 -24.08 1.16
N TYR A 220 -5.27 -23.40 1.10
CA TYR A 220 -5.49 -22.23 0.23
C TYR A 220 -6.15 -21.13 1.05
N ILE A 221 -5.93 -19.88 0.64
CA ILE A 221 -6.70 -18.72 1.07
C ILE A 221 -7.27 -18.01 -0.16
N ILE A 222 -8.37 -17.30 0.03
CA ILE A 222 -9.04 -16.51 -1.00
C ILE A 222 -8.48 -15.09 -0.91
N ALA A 223 -8.02 -14.54 -2.03
CA ALA A 223 -7.61 -13.15 -2.13
C ALA A 223 -8.79 -12.31 -2.61
N THR A 224 -9.11 -11.26 -1.88
CA THR A 224 -10.19 -10.30 -2.21
C THR A 224 -9.68 -9.16 -3.07
N GLU A 225 -10.55 -8.23 -3.46
CA GLU A 225 -10.15 -7.00 -4.15
C GLU A 225 -9.19 -6.12 -3.34
N ASN A 226 -9.14 -6.27 -2.01
CA ASN A 226 -8.25 -5.52 -1.13
C ASN A 226 -6.82 -6.05 -1.08
N SER A 227 -6.56 -7.17 -1.77
CA SER A 227 -5.21 -7.72 -1.94
C SER A 227 -4.51 -7.12 -3.17
N TYR A 228 -3.17 -7.19 -3.20
CA TYR A 228 -2.41 -6.77 -4.38
C TYR A 228 -2.87 -7.49 -5.66
N VAL A 229 -3.05 -8.80 -5.60
CA VAL A 229 -3.54 -9.59 -6.75
C VAL A 229 -4.98 -9.20 -7.11
N GLY A 230 -5.83 -8.92 -6.12
CA GLY A 230 -7.18 -8.41 -6.34
C GLY A 230 -7.17 -7.07 -7.07
N SER A 231 -6.27 -6.16 -6.71
CA SER A 231 -6.11 -4.88 -7.40
C SER A 231 -5.65 -5.04 -8.85
N LEU A 232 -4.78 -6.02 -9.14
CA LEU A 232 -4.37 -6.36 -10.50
C LEU A 232 -5.54 -6.89 -11.34
N VAL A 233 -6.36 -7.79 -10.76
CA VAL A 233 -7.55 -8.33 -11.43
C VAL A 233 -8.54 -7.22 -11.76
N ALA A 234 -8.78 -6.29 -10.82
CA ALA A 234 -9.67 -5.14 -11.05
C ALA A 234 -9.13 -4.22 -12.17
N LEU A 235 -7.83 -3.91 -12.17
CA LEU A 235 -7.20 -3.14 -13.24
C LEU A 235 -7.26 -3.86 -14.60
N ALA A 236 -7.22 -5.19 -14.59
CA ALA A 236 -7.37 -6.01 -15.78
C ALA A 236 -8.82 -6.12 -16.29
N GLY A 237 -9.80 -5.54 -15.58
CA GLY A 237 -11.21 -5.57 -15.92
C GLY A 237 -11.95 -6.82 -15.43
N GLY A 238 -11.36 -7.60 -14.50
CA GLY A 238 -12.05 -8.71 -13.83
C GLY A 238 -12.80 -8.23 -12.60
N GLU A 239 -13.90 -8.91 -12.28
CA GLU A 239 -14.71 -8.69 -11.08
C GLU A 239 -14.41 -9.76 -10.04
N ASN A 240 -13.89 -9.38 -8.87
CA ASN A 240 -13.64 -10.35 -7.81
C ASN A 240 -14.97 -10.86 -7.24
N VAL A 241 -15.17 -12.19 -7.20
CA VAL A 241 -16.43 -12.77 -6.69
C VAL A 241 -16.66 -12.54 -5.19
N TYR A 242 -15.67 -12.03 -4.48
CA TYR A 242 -15.71 -11.61 -3.08
C TYR A 242 -15.67 -10.08 -2.91
N GLU A 243 -16.07 -9.34 -3.93
CA GLU A 243 -16.22 -7.88 -3.87
C GLU A 243 -17.09 -7.45 -2.67
N GLY A 244 -16.71 -6.33 -2.02
CA GLY A 244 -17.36 -5.81 -0.83
C GLY A 244 -16.83 -6.41 0.48
N SER A 245 -15.84 -7.31 0.45
CA SER A 245 -15.12 -7.75 1.64
C SER A 245 -14.29 -6.60 2.21
N THR A 246 -14.17 -6.54 3.55
CA THR A 246 -13.23 -5.63 4.22
C THR A 246 -11.86 -6.24 4.45
N GLU A 247 -11.78 -7.57 4.35
CA GLU A 247 -10.55 -8.33 4.58
C GLU A 247 -9.75 -8.47 3.28
N GLU A 248 -8.43 -8.48 3.39
CA GLU A 248 -7.51 -8.74 2.27
C GLU A 248 -7.55 -10.21 1.83
N PHE A 249 -7.64 -11.11 2.79
CA PHE A 249 -7.70 -12.55 2.58
C PHE A 249 -8.79 -13.20 3.40
N LEU A 250 -9.45 -14.21 2.81
CA LEU A 250 -10.49 -15.02 3.46
C LEU A 250 -10.05 -16.48 3.57
N THR A 251 -10.54 -17.15 4.60
CA THR A 251 -10.41 -18.61 4.71
C THR A 251 -11.31 -19.31 3.70
N VAL A 252 -10.83 -20.41 3.14
CA VAL A 252 -11.58 -21.20 2.15
C VAL A 252 -12.81 -21.84 2.80
N ASN A 253 -13.98 -21.62 2.19
CA ASN A 253 -15.20 -22.36 2.44
C ASN A 253 -15.70 -22.92 1.11
N THR A 254 -15.60 -24.24 0.94
CA THR A 254 -15.90 -24.93 -0.33
C THR A 254 -17.37 -24.78 -0.76
N GLU A 255 -18.31 -24.68 0.19
CA GLU A 255 -19.73 -24.49 -0.11
C GLU A 255 -19.99 -23.08 -0.61
N ASP A 256 -19.41 -22.07 0.06
CA ASP A 256 -19.50 -20.67 -0.36
C ASP A 256 -18.86 -20.48 -1.73
N MET A 257 -17.67 -21.03 -1.96
CA MET A 257 -16.96 -20.95 -3.25
C MET A 257 -17.80 -21.50 -4.42
N LYS A 258 -18.53 -22.61 -4.22
CA LYS A 258 -19.42 -23.17 -5.25
C LYS A 258 -20.59 -22.24 -5.58
N ASN A 259 -21.09 -21.51 -4.60
CA ASN A 259 -22.21 -20.59 -4.78
C ASN A 259 -21.80 -19.27 -5.46
N LYS A 260 -20.50 -18.97 -5.53
CA LYS A 260 -19.99 -17.74 -6.18
C LYS A 260 -19.99 -17.83 -7.70
N GLU A 261 -20.01 -19.03 -8.29
CA GLU A 261 -20.04 -19.28 -9.74
C GLU A 261 -19.05 -18.37 -10.53
N PRO A 262 -17.74 -18.49 -10.29
CA PRO A 262 -16.75 -17.70 -11.02
C PRO A 262 -16.62 -18.19 -12.47
N ASP A 263 -16.32 -17.27 -13.40
CA ASP A 263 -15.95 -17.62 -14.77
C ASP A 263 -14.51 -18.11 -14.86
N ILE A 264 -13.63 -17.59 -13.95
CA ILE A 264 -12.19 -17.89 -13.89
C ILE A 264 -11.79 -18.14 -12.43
N ILE A 265 -10.89 -19.13 -12.22
CA ILE A 265 -10.23 -19.39 -10.94
C ILE A 265 -8.71 -19.34 -11.14
#